data_2173590801ae81f0c53a4663fa25c160
#
_entry.id   2173590801ae81f0c53a4663fa25c160
#
_cell.length_a   1.000
_cell.length_b   1.000
_cell.length_c   1.000
_cell.angle_alpha   90.00
_cell.angle_beta   90.00
_cell.angle_gamma   90.00
#
_symmetry.space_group_name_H-M   'P 1'
#
loop_
_entity.id
_entity.type
_entity.pdbx_description
1 polymer ?
#
loop_
_entity_poly.entity_id
_entity_poly.type
_entity_poly.pdbx_seq_one_letter_code
_entity_poly.pdbx_strand_id
1 'polypeptide(L)'
;LPLKTERGNRIFPVSDKASDIVDALCRFSKGAKTINAEATALLFDGKRVIGVKTADGEFFAENILVATGGVSYPLTGSTGDGYKFARSAGHTVEEPKASLIPVEIEEGFCKKAMGLSLKNVTLSVEDSAKSKTVFREMGELLFTHFGLSGPLVLSGSAHMRPFEMDRYKLHIDLKPALDLQKLEKRLERDFEKNINRDFQNSLSELLPRKLIPVVVSLSGISGDKKVNQITAQERKKLAELLKNLTVTVKKFRPVEEAIVTSGGVNVKEVDPKTMESKLCKGLFFAGEVLDVDAYTGGFNLQIAFSTAHAAAEGFGS
;
A
#
# COMPACT_ATOMS: atom_id res chain seq x y z
N LEU A 1 0.00 -21.69 16.35
CA LEU A 1 1.08 -21.16 15.51
C LEU A 1 2.00 -20.27 16.37
N PRO A 2 3.32 -20.52 16.45
CA PRO A 2 4.26 -19.63 17.13
C PRO A 2 4.37 -18.29 16.41
N LEU A 3 4.24 -17.18 17.16
CA LEU A 3 4.26 -15.83 16.67
C LEU A 3 5.42 -15.03 17.25
N LYS A 4 5.94 -14.05 16.51
CA LYS A 4 6.92 -13.06 16.95
C LYS A 4 6.40 -11.66 16.70
N THR A 5 6.83 -10.71 17.54
CA THR A 5 6.53 -9.28 17.35
C THR A 5 7.75 -8.58 16.76
N GLU A 6 7.55 -7.87 15.66
CA GLU A 6 8.56 -7.06 14.99
C GLU A 6 8.32 -5.56 15.21
N ARG A 7 9.21 -4.72 14.63
CA ARG A 7 9.11 -3.26 14.70
C ARG A 7 7.71 -2.77 14.32
N GLY A 8 7.16 -1.86 15.10
CA GLY A 8 5.82 -1.30 14.92
C GLY A 8 4.71 -2.22 15.41
N ASN A 9 5.01 -3.12 16.37
CA ASN A 9 4.06 -4.09 16.93
C ASN A 9 3.43 -5.02 15.90
N ARG A 10 4.10 -5.24 14.75
CA ARG A 10 3.63 -6.15 13.72
C ARG A 10 3.85 -7.59 14.14
N ILE A 11 2.83 -8.41 14.00
CA ILE A 11 2.87 -9.84 14.37
C ILE A 11 3.15 -10.68 13.13
N PHE A 12 4.14 -11.54 13.21
CA PHE A 12 4.53 -12.47 12.16
C PHE A 12 4.68 -13.89 12.71
N PRO A 13 4.54 -14.93 11.88
CA PRO A 13 4.93 -16.27 12.26
C PRO A 13 6.45 -16.34 12.48
N VAL A 14 6.90 -17.11 13.47
CA VAL A 14 8.35 -17.31 13.74
C VAL A 14 9.07 -17.85 12.51
N SER A 15 8.39 -18.63 11.69
CA SER A 15 8.93 -19.22 10.45
C SER A 15 9.11 -18.24 9.28
N ASP A 16 8.54 -17.03 9.36
CA ASP A 16 8.45 -16.06 8.26
C ASP A 16 7.72 -16.57 6.99
N LYS A 17 6.91 -17.64 7.14
CA LYS A 17 6.16 -18.24 6.02
C LYS A 17 4.68 -17.89 6.13
N ALA A 18 4.13 -17.25 5.09
CA ALA A 18 2.69 -16.95 5.00
C ALA A 18 1.83 -18.23 4.97
N SER A 19 2.35 -19.33 4.39
CA SER A 19 1.67 -20.63 4.38
C SER A 19 1.30 -21.13 5.78
N ASP A 20 2.13 -20.88 6.79
CA ASP A 20 1.87 -21.36 8.14
C ASP A 20 0.67 -20.63 8.78
N ILE A 21 0.41 -19.38 8.40
CA ILE A 21 -0.82 -18.66 8.78
C ILE A 21 -2.03 -19.30 8.12
N VAL A 22 -1.94 -19.57 6.82
CA VAL A 22 -3.03 -20.24 6.07
C VAL A 22 -3.35 -21.59 6.68
N ASP A 23 -2.34 -22.41 6.94
CA ASP A 23 -2.51 -23.74 7.55
C ASP A 23 -3.11 -23.66 8.96
N ALA A 24 -2.75 -22.63 9.74
CA ALA A 24 -3.33 -22.41 11.07
C ALA A 24 -4.82 -22.04 10.98
N LEU A 25 -5.20 -21.16 10.04
CA LEU A 25 -6.61 -20.78 9.79
C LEU A 25 -7.43 -21.98 9.27
N CYS A 26 -6.87 -22.77 8.35
CA CYS A 26 -7.51 -23.99 7.86
C CYS A 26 -7.75 -25.01 8.99
N ARG A 27 -6.77 -25.18 9.92
CA ARG A 27 -6.97 -26.03 11.11
C ARG A 27 -8.04 -25.48 12.04
N PHE A 28 -8.08 -24.17 12.24
CA PHE A 28 -9.09 -23.51 13.06
C PHE A 28 -10.51 -23.69 12.50
N SER A 29 -10.67 -23.64 11.18
CA SER A 29 -11.95 -23.78 10.50
C SER A 29 -12.35 -25.25 10.18
N LYS A 30 -11.61 -26.24 10.68
CA LYS A 30 -11.79 -27.68 10.33
C LYS A 30 -13.22 -28.22 10.59
N GLY A 31 -13.97 -27.60 11.49
CA GLY A 31 -15.38 -27.97 11.78
C GLY A 31 -16.40 -27.41 10.79
N ALA A 32 -16.03 -26.46 9.95
CA ALA A 32 -16.93 -25.84 8.98
C ALA A 32 -17.03 -26.68 7.70
N LYS A 33 -18.24 -26.80 7.16
CA LYS A 33 -18.47 -27.42 5.85
C LYS A 33 -18.16 -26.41 4.75
N THR A 34 -17.19 -26.72 3.89
CA THR A 34 -16.85 -25.91 2.72
C THR A 34 -17.56 -26.46 1.49
N ILE A 35 -18.23 -25.59 0.74
CA ILE A 35 -18.87 -25.88 -0.54
C ILE A 35 -18.23 -24.98 -1.60
N ASN A 36 -17.69 -25.59 -2.68
CA ASN A 36 -17.13 -24.84 -3.80
C ASN A 36 -18.24 -24.53 -4.81
N ALA A 37 -18.87 -23.37 -4.64
CA ALA A 37 -19.95 -22.88 -5.50
C ALA A 37 -19.89 -21.36 -5.60
N GLU A 38 -20.29 -20.81 -6.75
CA GLU A 38 -20.42 -19.38 -6.97
C GLU A 38 -21.78 -18.89 -6.46
N ALA A 39 -21.77 -17.96 -5.49
CA ALA A 39 -22.97 -17.28 -5.03
C ALA A 39 -23.41 -16.24 -6.08
N THR A 40 -24.64 -16.34 -6.56
CA THR A 40 -25.18 -15.46 -7.61
C THR A 40 -26.16 -14.42 -7.08
N ALA A 41 -26.85 -14.70 -5.96
CA ALA A 41 -27.78 -13.77 -5.32
C ALA A 41 -27.99 -14.11 -3.85
N LEU A 42 -28.46 -13.12 -3.08
CA LEU A 42 -29.07 -13.34 -1.77
C LEU A 42 -30.58 -13.61 -1.93
N LEU A 43 -31.12 -14.43 -1.05
CA LEU A 43 -32.56 -14.72 -0.95
C LEU A 43 -33.13 -13.93 0.23
N PHE A 44 -34.29 -13.30 0.04
CA PHE A 44 -34.92 -12.44 1.03
C PHE A 44 -36.35 -12.85 1.34
N ASP A 45 -36.75 -12.65 2.60
CA ASP A 45 -38.13 -12.60 3.05
C ASP A 45 -38.36 -11.22 3.70
N GLY A 46 -39.01 -10.32 2.98
CA GLY A 46 -39.15 -8.93 3.35
C GLY A 46 -37.80 -8.23 3.55
N LYS A 47 -37.53 -7.77 4.77
CA LYS A 47 -36.24 -7.11 5.18
C LYS A 47 -35.28 -8.08 5.87
N ARG A 48 -35.44 -9.38 5.66
CA ARG A 48 -34.55 -10.39 6.21
C ARG A 48 -33.87 -11.18 5.10
N VAL A 49 -32.58 -11.41 5.19
CA VAL A 49 -31.93 -12.42 4.36
C VAL A 49 -32.25 -13.82 4.92
N ILE A 50 -32.51 -14.76 4.04
CA ILE A 50 -32.89 -16.14 4.40
C ILE A 50 -32.05 -17.19 3.70
N GLY A 51 -31.22 -16.81 2.73
CA GLY A 51 -30.42 -17.78 1.99
C GLY A 51 -29.53 -17.14 0.94
N VAL A 52 -28.78 -18.01 0.27
CA VAL A 52 -27.90 -17.71 -0.84
C VAL A 52 -28.22 -18.58 -2.03
N LYS A 53 -28.36 -18.01 -3.20
CA LYS A 53 -28.54 -18.72 -4.47
C LYS A 53 -27.19 -18.97 -5.13
N THR A 54 -27.02 -20.19 -5.65
CA THR A 54 -25.87 -20.60 -6.47
C THR A 54 -26.37 -21.25 -7.77
N ALA A 55 -25.45 -21.57 -8.67
CA ALA A 55 -25.78 -22.35 -9.87
C ALA A 55 -26.28 -23.75 -9.52
N ASP A 56 -25.81 -24.33 -8.41
CA ASP A 56 -26.13 -25.70 -7.99
C ASP A 56 -27.37 -25.81 -7.07
N GLY A 57 -27.98 -24.66 -6.71
CA GLY A 57 -29.17 -24.64 -5.85
C GLY A 57 -29.19 -23.48 -4.85
N GLU A 58 -30.08 -23.59 -3.89
CA GLU A 58 -30.30 -22.58 -2.85
C GLU A 58 -29.89 -23.15 -1.47
N PHE A 59 -29.21 -22.31 -0.70
CA PHE A 59 -28.78 -22.65 0.65
C PHE A 59 -29.46 -21.68 1.62
N PHE A 60 -30.21 -22.21 2.57
CA PHE A 60 -30.97 -21.43 3.54
C PHE A 60 -30.21 -21.36 4.87
N ALA A 61 -30.21 -20.18 5.49
CA ALA A 61 -29.59 -19.93 6.78
C ALA A 61 -30.26 -18.74 7.48
N GLU A 62 -30.20 -18.72 8.82
CA GLU A 62 -30.70 -17.59 9.61
C GLU A 62 -29.82 -16.36 9.54
N ASN A 63 -28.51 -16.57 9.43
CA ASN A 63 -27.49 -15.52 9.34
C ASN A 63 -26.57 -15.78 8.16
N ILE A 64 -26.25 -14.73 7.41
CA ILE A 64 -25.38 -14.79 6.24
C ILE A 64 -24.30 -13.72 6.38
N LEU A 65 -23.04 -14.15 6.35
CA LEU A 65 -21.88 -13.26 6.35
C LEU A 65 -21.30 -13.10 4.94
N VAL A 66 -21.26 -11.88 4.45
CA VAL A 66 -20.58 -11.51 3.22
C VAL A 66 -19.14 -11.09 3.55
N ALA A 67 -18.17 -11.93 3.18
CA ALA A 67 -16.74 -11.73 3.43
C ALA A 67 -15.94 -11.94 2.13
N THR A 68 -16.41 -11.36 1.02
CA THR A 68 -15.96 -11.62 -0.35
C THR A 68 -14.71 -10.80 -0.74
N GLY A 69 -14.22 -9.92 0.15
CA GLY A 69 -13.14 -9.00 -0.19
C GLY A 69 -13.59 -7.84 -1.08
N GLY A 70 -12.63 -7.15 -1.66
CA GLY A 70 -12.82 -6.00 -2.55
C GLY A 70 -12.74 -6.37 -4.04
N VAL A 71 -11.98 -5.55 -4.82
CA VAL A 71 -11.71 -5.77 -6.25
C VAL A 71 -10.20 -5.87 -6.56
N SER A 72 -9.36 -5.84 -5.54
CA SER A 72 -7.92 -6.06 -5.65
C SER A 72 -7.64 -7.56 -5.81
N TYR A 73 -6.66 -7.92 -6.65
CA TYR A 73 -6.28 -9.31 -6.94
C TYR A 73 -7.46 -10.22 -7.32
N PRO A 74 -8.21 -9.94 -8.38
CA PRO A 74 -9.44 -10.65 -8.74
C PRO A 74 -9.25 -12.16 -8.96
N LEU A 75 -8.04 -12.59 -9.31
CA LEU A 75 -7.69 -14.02 -9.42
C LEU A 75 -7.77 -14.78 -8.08
N THR A 76 -7.83 -14.08 -6.96
CA THR A 76 -8.03 -14.68 -5.62
C THR A 76 -9.50 -14.78 -5.22
N GLY A 77 -10.43 -14.38 -6.09
CA GLY A 77 -11.87 -14.40 -5.84
C GLY A 77 -12.47 -13.03 -5.46
N SER A 78 -11.65 -11.96 -5.38
CA SER A 78 -12.12 -10.60 -5.06
C SER A 78 -12.67 -9.91 -6.31
N THR A 79 -13.85 -10.33 -6.76
CA THR A 79 -14.50 -9.90 -8.01
C THR A 79 -15.52 -8.77 -7.82
N GLY A 80 -15.76 -8.36 -6.57
CA GLY A 80 -16.73 -7.32 -6.22
C GLY A 80 -18.18 -7.82 -6.13
N ASP A 81 -18.41 -9.11 -6.11
CA ASP A 81 -19.77 -9.67 -6.01
C ASP A 81 -20.46 -9.30 -4.69
N GLY A 82 -19.71 -9.18 -3.59
CA GLY A 82 -20.24 -8.69 -2.31
C GLY A 82 -20.88 -7.32 -2.40
N TYR A 83 -20.42 -6.46 -3.28
CA TYR A 83 -21.03 -5.14 -3.53
C TYR A 83 -22.39 -5.26 -4.23
N LYS A 84 -22.55 -6.25 -5.11
CA LYS A 84 -23.84 -6.55 -5.75
C LYS A 84 -24.83 -7.06 -4.70
N PHE A 85 -24.39 -7.95 -3.81
CA PHE A 85 -25.19 -8.48 -2.72
C PHE A 85 -25.61 -7.37 -1.75
N ALA A 86 -24.69 -6.49 -1.37
CA ALA A 86 -25.01 -5.37 -0.49
C ALA A 86 -26.05 -4.42 -1.12
N ARG A 87 -25.88 -4.06 -2.41
CA ARG A 87 -26.88 -3.23 -3.11
C ARG A 87 -28.24 -3.90 -3.19
N SER A 88 -28.31 -5.22 -3.41
CA SER A 88 -29.59 -5.95 -3.43
C SER A 88 -30.30 -5.94 -2.07
N ALA A 89 -29.55 -5.79 -0.97
CA ALA A 89 -30.07 -5.63 0.39
C ALA A 89 -30.36 -4.16 0.77
N GLY A 90 -30.20 -3.21 -0.16
CA GLY A 90 -30.48 -1.79 0.02
C GLY A 90 -29.33 -0.96 0.56
N HIS A 91 -28.11 -1.52 0.67
CA HIS A 91 -26.93 -0.79 1.14
C HIS A 91 -26.38 0.18 0.10
N THR A 92 -25.92 1.31 0.59
CA THR A 92 -25.03 2.21 -0.17
C THR A 92 -23.66 1.57 -0.29
N VAL A 93 -23.14 1.55 -1.51
CA VAL A 93 -21.78 1.08 -1.79
C VAL A 93 -20.98 2.24 -2.37
N GLU A 94 -20.01 2.73 -1.59
CA GLU A 94 -19.04 3.72 -2.05
C GLU A 94 -18.22 3.13 -3.20
N GLU A 95 -17.98 3.92 -4.23
CA GLU A 95 -17.30 3.43 -5.44
C GLU A 95 -15.93 2.84 -5.13
N PRO A 96 -15.69 1.55 -5.46
CA PRO A 96 -14.41 0.91 -5.23
C PRO A 96 -13.29 1.56 -6.03
N LYS A 97 -12.18 1.87 -5.36
CA LYS A 97 -10.97 2.50 -5.92
C LYS A 97 -9.73 1.78 -5.43
N ALA A 98 -8.68 1.84 -6.23
CA ALA A 98 -7.37 1.36 -5.80
C ALA A 98 -6.87 2.12 -4.57
N SER A 99 -6.38 1.41 -3.56
CA SER A 99 -5.65 1.97 -2.43
C SER A 99 -4.36 1.18 -2.20
N LEU A 100 -3.33 1.85 -1.68
CA LEU A 100 -2.00 1.26 -1.52
C LEU A 100 -1.47 0.71 -2.84
N ILE A 101 -1.36 1.58 -3.84
CA ILE A 101 -1.04 1.20 -5.21
C ILE A 101 0.33 1.76 -5.64
N PRO A 102 1.15 1.00 -6.39
CA PRO A 102 2.36 1.51 -7.02
C PRO A 102 2.05 2.61 -8.04
N VAL A 103 3.03 3.48 -8.29
CA VAL A 103 2.89 4.60 -9.23
C VAL A 103 3.88 4.52 -10.39
N GLU A 104 3.42 4.83 -11.59
CA GLU A 104 4.29 5.13 -12.72
C GLU A 104 4.71 6.60 -12.63
N ILE A 105 5.96 6.88 -12.98
CA ILE A 105 6.50 8.25 -12.98
C ILE A 105 6.95 8.68 -14.37
N GLU A 106 7.02 9.99 -14.59
CA GLU A 106 7.47 10.55 -15.86
C GLU A 106 8.97 10.32 -16.10
N GLU A 107 9.79 10.38 -15.05
CA GLU A 107 11.24 10.33 -15.13
C GLU A 107 11.74 8.91 -15.42
N GLY A 108 12.42 8.74 -16.54
CA GLY A 108 12.86 7.42 -17.05
C GLY A 108 13.99 6.75 -16.25
N PHE A 109 14.57 7.41 -15.25
CA PHE A 109 15.74 6.87 -14.54
C PHE A 109 15.41 5.68 -13.60
N CYS A 110 14.17 5.48 -13.24
CA CYS A 110 13.77 4.36 -12.37
C CYS A 110 14.17 3.00 -12.91
N LYS A 111 14.16 2.83 -14.23
CA LYS A 111 14.64 1.59 -14.87
C LYS A 111 16.09 1.25 -14.51
N LYS A 112 16.96 2.28 -14.38
CA LYS A 112 18.36 2.10 -13.99
C LYS A 112 18.53 1.65 -12.53
N ALA A 113 17.59 2.04 -11.68
CA ALA A 113 17.55 1.69 -10.26
C ALA A 113 16.62 0.49 -9.95
N MET A 114 16.03 -0.17 -10.96
CA MET A 114 15.06 -1.27 -10.77
C MET A 114 15.56 -2.32 -9.78
N GLY A 115 14.67 -2.69 -8.82
CA GLY A 115 14.93 -3.66 -7.75
C GLY A 115 15.75 -3.09 -6.59
N LEU A 116 16.09 -1.78 -6.60
CA LEU A 116 16.70 -1.13 -5.44
C LEU A 116 15.64 -0.79 -4.41
N SER A 117 15.76 -1.34 -3.21
CA SER A 117 15.01 -0.91 -2.04
C SER A 117 15.84 0.05 -1.19
N LEU A 118 15.28 1.22 -0.86
CA LEU A 118 15.83 2.20 0.06
C LEU A 118 15.10 2.07 1.40
N LYS A 119 15.82 1.74 2.48
CA LYS A 119 15.19 1.41 3.79
C LYS A 119 14.90 2.61 4.69
N ASN A 120 15.69 3.67 4.58
CA ASN A 120 15.64 4.82 5.49
C ASN A 120 15.62 6.11 4.69
N VAL A 121 14.54 6.38 3.99
CA VAL A 121 14.30 7.62 3.25
C VAL A 121 13.04 8.29 3.76
N THR A 122 12.91 9.60 3.57
CA THR A 122 11.63 10.28 3.79
C THR A 122 10.99 10.53 2.43
N LEU A 123 9.73 10.14 2.30
CA LEU A 123 8.88 10.46 1.14
C LEU A 123 7.89 11.54 1.56
N SER A 124 7.83 12.62 0.77
CA SER A 124 6.74 13.59 0.84
C SER A 124 5.96 13.57 -0.47
N VAL A 125 4.63 13.59 -0.39
CA VAL A 125 3.72 13.71 -1.54
C VAL A 125 3.18 15.13 -1.55
N GLU A 126 3.45 15.86 -2.61
CA GLU A 126 2.90 17.20 -2.85
C GLU A 126 1.73 17.12 -3.83
N ASP A 127 0.58 17.70 -3.47
CA ASP A 127 -0.51 18.02 -4.38
C ASP A 127 -0.20 19.39 -5.01
N SER A 128 0.29 19.39 -6.24
CA SER A 128 0.71 20.62 -6.94
C SER A 128 -0.46 21.57 -7.20
N ALA A 129 -1.69 21.07 -7.35
CA ALA A 129 -2.88 21.90 -7.54
C ALA A 129 -3.24 22.71 -6.27
N LYS A 130 -2.86 22.20 -5.10
CA LYS A 130 -3.10 22.85 -3.80
C LYS A 130 -1.83 23.45 -3.19
N SER A 131 -0.67 23.25 -3.81
CA SER A 131 0.66 23.61 -3.26
C SER A 131 0.81 23.11 -1.81
N LYS A 132 0.40 21.86 -1.53
CA LYS A 132 0.35 21.31 -0.18
C LYS A 132 0.95 19.90 -0.13
N THR A 133 1.77 19.66 0.88
CA THR A 133 2.18 18.30 1.24
C THR A 133 0.99 17.55 1.86
N VAL A 134 0.54 16.48 1.21
CA VAL A 134 -0.60 15.65 1.65
C VAL A 134 -0.17 14.39 2.40
N PHE A 135 1.11 14.01 2.28
CA PHE A 135 1.69 12.87 2.99
C PHE A 135 3.17 13.12 3.24
N ARG A 136 3.69 12.70 4.40
CA ARG A 136 5.13 12.71 4.70
C ARG A 136 5.45 11.68 5.76
N GLU A 137 6.25 10.68 5.40
CA GLU A 137 6.71 9.64 6.33
C GLU A 137 8.14 9.17 5.99
N MET A 138 8.79 8.55 6.97
CA MET A 138 10.09 7.89 6.81
C MET A 138 9.91 6.37 6.79
N GLY A 139 10.56 5.68 5.84
CA GLY A 139 10.46 4.24 5.72
C GLY A 139 11.16 3.67 4.50
N GLU A 140 10.55 2.67 3.88
CA GLU A 140 11.09 1.94 2.75
C GLU A 140 10.41 2.33 1.43
N LEU A 141 11.23 2.49 0.38
CA LEU A 141 10.81 2.81 -0.98
C LEU A 141 11.50 1.85 -1.95
N LEU A 142 10.77 1.35 -2.95
CA LEU A 142 11.26 0.42 -3.96
C LEU A 142 11.21 1.06 -5.36
N PHE A 143 12.33 1.03 -6.08
CA PHE A 143 12.38 1.34 -7.50
C PHE A 143 11.97 0.13 -8.34
N THR A 144 11.05 0.34 -9.28
CA THR A 144 10.58 -0.67 -10.24
C THR A 144 10.93 -0.27 -11.67
N HIS A 145 10.63 -1.14 -12.64
CA HIS A 145 10.86 -0.83 -14.05
C HIS A 145 9.90 0.26 -14.59
N PHE A 146 8.76 0.46 -13.95
CA PHE A 146 7.75 1.45 -14.34
C PHE A 146 7.77 2.74 -13.50
N GLY A 147 8.38 2.71 -12.31
CA GLY A 147 8.36 3.85 -11.40
C GLY A 147 8.70 3.45 -9.97
N LEU A 148 7.80 3.73 -9.04
CA LEU A 148 8.02 3.56 -7.62
C LEU A 148 6.96 2.68 -6.95
N SER A 149 7.37 1.95 -5.93
CA SER A 149 6.56 1.10 -5.07
C SER A 149 7.15 1.05 -3.65
N GLY A 150 6.75 0.07 -2.86
CA GLY A 150 7.19 -0.11 -1.48
C GLY A 150 6.32 0.62 -0.46
N PRO A 151 6.48 0.34 0.84
CA PRO A 151 5.54 0.78 1.88
C PRO A 151 5.23 2.27 1.88
N LEU A 152 6.25 3.14 1.68
CA LEU A 152 6.04 4.60 1.63
C LEU A 152 5.20 5.03 0.44
N VAL A 153 5.49 4.50 -0.75
CA VAL A 153 4.77 4.88 -1.97
C VAL A 153 3.34 4.38 -1.92
N LEU A 154 3.14 3.14 -1.45
CA LEU A 154 1.81 2.56 -1.28
C LEU A 154 0.98 3.40 -0.29
N SER A 155 1.52 3.72 0.89
CA SER A 155 0.82 4.58 1.86
C SER A 155 0.57 5.99 1.31
N GLY A 156 1.56 6.57 0.63
CA GLY A 156 1.45 7.89 0.00
C GLY A 156 0.35 7.93 -1.08
N SER A 157 0.19 6.86 -1.86
CA SER A 157 -0.81 6.79 -2.93
C SER A 157 -2.26 6.90 -2.43
N ALA A 158 -2.54 6.47 -1.19
CA ALA A 158 -3.85 6.62 -0.57
C ALA A 158 -4.27 8.09 -0.39
N HIS A 159 -3.31 9.02 -0.37
CA HIS A 159 -3.54 10.47 -0.25
C HIS A 159 -3.61 11.21 -1.59
N MET A 160 -3.38 10.54 -2.71
CA MET A 160 -3.41 11.15 -4.04
C MET A 160 -4.84 11.11 -4.61
N ARG A 161 -5.75 11.87 -4.00
CA ARG A 161 -7.18 11.91 -4.37
C ARG A 161 -7.70 13.35 -4.49
N PRO A 162 -8.43 13.67 -5.60
CA PRO A 162 -8.62 12.87 -6.81
C PRO A 162 -7.31 12.68 -7.56
N PHE A 163 -7.16 11.54 -8.24
CA PHE A 163 -5.99 11.34 -9.10
C PHE A 163 -6.19 12.09 -10.43
N GLU A 164 -5.19 12.90 -10.78
CA GLU A 164 -5.06 13.58 -12.06
C GLU A 164 -3.60 13.46 -12.51
N MET A 165 -3.37 13.30 -13.81
CA MET A 165 -2.03 13.18 -14.37
C MET A 165 -1.19 14.41 -14.00
N ASP A 166 0.08 14.21 -13.67
CA ASP A 166 1.08 15.22 -13.33
C ASP A 166 0.74 16.12 -12.12
N ARG A 167 -0.37 15.85 -11.44
CA ARG A 167 -0.80 16.62 -10.27
C ARG A 167 0.07 16.39 -9.05
N TYR A 168 0.57 15.17 -8.86
CA TYR A 168 1.32 14.80 -7.66
C TYR A 168 2.80 14.70 -7.93
N LYS A 169 3.59 15.31 -7.04
CA LYS A 169 5.05 15.18 -7.02
C LYS A 169 5.49 14.42 -5.78
N LEU A 170 6.46 13.55 -5.96
CA LEU A 170 7.10 12.79 -4.89
C LEU A 170 8.48 13.38 -4.62
N HIS A 171 8.71 13.81 -3.40
CA HIS A 171 9.97 14.36 -2.92
C HIS A 171 10.63 13.33 -2.02
N ILE A 172 11.79 12.83 -2.41
CA ILE A 172 12.50 11.76 -1.73
C ILE A 172 13.76 12.37 -1.08
N ASP A 173 13.77 12.41 0.25
CA ASP A 173 14.97 12.71 1.02
C ASP A 173 15.77 11.41 1.24
N LEU A 174 16.89 11.30 0.56
CA LEU A 174 17.76 10.12 0.61
C LEU A 174 18.60 10.05 1.88
N LYS A 175 18.69 11.14 2.66
CA LYS A 175 19.52 11.28 3.87
C LYS A 175 18.75 11.99 5.00
N PRO A 176 17.63 11.45 5.47
CA PRO A 176 16.76 12.14 6.44
C PRO A 176 17.42 12.39 7.80
N ALA A 177 18.40 11.59 8.18
CA ALA A 177 19.15 11.77 9.43
C ALA A 177 20.09 13.00 9.43
N LEU A 178 20.35 13.59 8.26
CA LEU A 178 21.22 14.74 8.11
C LEU A 178 20.41 15.94 7.60
N ASP A 179 20.51 17.09 8.26
CA ASP A 179 20.08 18.35 7.66
C ASP A 179 21.00 18.74 6.50
N LEU A 180 20.62 19.75 5.72
CA LEU A 180 21.38 20.16 4.53
C LEU A 180 22.83 20.54 4.88
N GLN A 181 23.03 21.30 5.96
CA GLN A 181 24.38 21.75 6.38
C GLN A 181 25.26 20.58 6.80
N LYS A 182 24.70 19.62 7.56
CA LYS A 182 25.44 18.41 7.95
C LYS A 182 25.76 17.52 6.75
N LEU A 183 24.85 17.46 5.76
CA LEU A 183 25.08 16.70 4.54
C LEU A 183 26.19 17.36 3.68
N GLU A 184 26.19 18.68 3.55
CA GLU A 184 27.28 19.42 2.87
C GLU A 184 28.64 19.16 3.51
N LYS A 185 28.76 19.27 4.85
CA LYS A 185 29.97 18.93 5.59
C LYS A 185 30.38 17.46 5.45
N ARG A 186 29.40 16.55 5.34
CA ARG A 186 29.68 15.13 5.08
C ARG A 186 30.27 14.94 3.69
N LEU A 187 29.66 15.56 2.67
CA LEU A 187 30.18 15.53 1.29
C LEU A 187 31.59 16.09 1.20
N GLU A 188 31.88 17.24 1.87
CA GLU A 188 33.19 17.84 1.94
C GLU A 188 34.24 16.86 2.47
N ARG A 189 34.00 16.29 3.65
CA ARG A 189 34.88 15.29 4.26
C ARG A 189 35.07 14.04 3.38
N ASP A 190 34.00 13.54 2.75
CA ASP A 190 34.05 12.34 1.90
C ASP A 190 34.84 12.65 0.61
N PHE A 191 34.78 13.88 0.09
CA PHE A 191 35.54 14.36 -1.05
C PHE A 191 37.02 14.57 -0.73
N GLU A 192 37.36 15.12 0.44
CA GLU A 192 38.73 15.23 0.92
C GLU A 192 39.41 13.86 0.99
N LYS A 193 38.75 12.85 1.48
CA LYS A 193 39.26 11.47 1.51
C LYS A 193 39.47 10.85 0.12
N ASN A 194 38.74 11.32 -0.87
CA ASN A 194 38.69 10.75 -2.22
C ASN A 194 39.21 11.73 -3.28
N ILE A 195 40.10 12.65 -2.91
CA ILE A 195 40.50 13.82 -3.68
C ILE A 195 40.95 13.55 -5.13
N ASN A 196 41.56 12.39 -5.37
CA ASN A 196 42.04 11.98 -6.69
C ASN A 196 41.14 11.02 -7.43
N ARG A 197 39.99 10.62 -6.82
CA ARG A 197 39.02 9.72 -7.47
C ARG A 197 38.11 10.47 -8.41
N ASP A 198 37.52 9.74 -9.34
CA ASP A 198 36.42 10.22 -10.16
C ASP A 198 35.19 10.40 -9.30
N PHE A 199 34.33 11.36 -9.61
CA PHE A 199 33.13 11.71 -8.86
C PHE A 199 32.20 10.49 -8.65
N GLN A 200 31.92 9.75 -9.72
CA GLN A 200 31.07 8.57 -9.61
C GLN A 200 31.58 7.52 -8.61
N ASN A 201 32.92 7.39 -8.48
CA ASN A 201 33.52 6.41 -7.59
C ASN A 201 33.60 6.89 -6.14
N SER A 202 33.53 8.21 -5.91
CA SER A 202 33.52 8.81 -4.58
C SER A 202 32.21 8.67 -3.83
N LEU A 203 31.11 8.36 -4.52
CA LEU A 203 29.77 8.26 -3.95
C LEU A 203 29.46 6.88 -3.33
N SER A 204 30.36 5.92 -3.44
CA SER A 204 30.11 4.51 -3.03
C SER A 204 29.86 4.31 -1.54
N GLU A 205 30.40 5.18 -0.66
CA GLU A 205 30.11 5.15 0.78
C GLU A 205 28.83 5.91 1.16
N LEU A 206 28.30 6.71 0.24
CA LEU A 206 27.13 7.54 0.48
C LEU A 206 25.84 6.94 -0.12
N LEU A 207 25.93 6.30 -1.28
CA LEU A 207 24.79 5.84 -2.06
C LEU A 207 24.89 4.35 -2.44
N PRO A 208 23.78 3.65 -2.54
CA PRO A 208 23.73 2.32 -3.15
C PRO A 208 24.23 2.36 -4.60
N ARG A 209 24.99 1.33 -5.01
CA ARG A 209 25.60 1.25 -6.34
C ARG A 209 24.65 1.58 -7.50
N LYS A 210 23.41 1.04 -7.46
CA LYS A 210 22.41 1.27 -8.51
C LYS A 210 21.90 2.72 -8.59
N LEU A 211 22.02 3.50 -7.50
CA LEU A 211 21.57 4.89 -7.47
C LEU A 211 22.67 5.87 -7.92
N ILE A 212 23.94 5.49 -7.86
CA ILE A 212 25.07 6.34 -8.24
C ILE A 212 24.93 6.89 -9.67
N PRO A 213 24.72 6.07 -10.72
CA PRO A 213 24.58 6.57 -12.08
C PRO A 213 23.38 7.54 -12.26
N VAL A 214 22.32 7.34 -11.48
CA VAL A 214 21.15 8.23 -11.49
C VAL A 214 21.51 9.58 -10.90
N VAL A 215 22.11 9.60 -9.71
CA VAL A 215 22.52 10.83 -9.03
C VAL A 215 23.58 11.58 -9.83
N VAL A 216 24.56 10.90 -10.40
CA VAL A 216 25.55 11.51 -11.30
C VAL A 216 24.86 12.21 -12.48
N SER A 217 23.96 11.52 -13.15
CA SER A 217 23.20 12.09 -14.29
C SER A 217 22.37 13.32 -13.89
N LEU A 218 21.70 13.27 -12.73
CA LEU A 218 20.83 14.36 -12.26
C LEU A 218 21.58 15.54 -11.65
N SER A 219 22.79 15.31 -11.12
CA SER A 219 23.61 16.37 -10.53
C SER A 219 24.20 17.34 -11.56
N GLY A 220 24.26 16.92 -12.83
CA GLY A 220 24.94 17.68 -13.89
C GLY A 220 26.47 17.68 -13.77
N ILE A 221 27.04 16.92 -12.82
CA ILE A 221 28.48 16.76 -12.65
C ILE A 221 28.92 15.53 -13.46
N SER A 222 29.95 15.70 -14.33
CA SER A 222 30.52 14.58 -15.09
C SER A 222 31.04 13.49 -14.16
N GLY A 223 30.69 12.21 -14.43
CA GLY A 223 31.09 11.10 -13.58
C GLY A 223 32.59 10.86 -13.47
N ASP A 224 33.35 11.26 -14.51
CA ASP A 224 34.82 11.18 -14.62
C ASP A 224 35.53 12.44 -14.10
N LYS A 225 34.78 13.49 -13.73
CA LYS A 225 35.35 14.69 -13.13
C LYS A 225 36.07 14.34 -11.81
N LYS A 226 37.31 14.77 -11.67
CA LYS A 226 38.05 14.54 -10.43
C LYS A 226 37.42 15.29 -9.26
N VAL A 227 37.36 14.65 -8.11
CA VAL A 227 36.70 15.18 -6.91
C VAL A 227 37.30 16.54 -6.49
N ASN A 228 38.64 16.74 -6.64
CA ASN A 228 39.31 18.00 -6.37
C ASN A 228 38.92 19.16 -7.31
N GLN A 229 38.24 18.88 -8.40
CA GLN A 229 37.73 19.88 -9.36
C GLN A 229 36.26 20.23 -9.12
N ILE A 230 35.57 19.54 -8.18
CA ILE A 230 34.20 19.82 -7.86
C ILE A 230 34.11 21.11 -7.04
N THR A 231 33.37 22.08 -7.58
CA THR A 231 33.21 23.39 -6.93
C THR A 231 32.26 23.30 -5.72
N ALA A 232 32.37 24.30 -4.82
CA ALA A 232 31.45 24.42 -3.69
C ALA A 232 29.96 24.50 -4.13
N GLN A 233 29.72 25.18 -5.27
CA GLN A 233 28.36 25.29 -5.83
C GLN A 233 27.82 23.94 -6.34
N GLU A 234 28.65 23.14 -7.00
CA GLU A 234 28.28 21.80 -7.46
C GLU A 234 28.01 20.87 -6.26
N ARG A 235 28.86 20.95 -5.22
CA ARG A 235 28.67 20.19 -3.97
C ARG A 235 27.33 20.55 -3.27
N LYS A 236 27.02 21.85 -3.21
CA LYS A 236 25.73 22.32 -2.65
C LYS A 236 24.53 21.81 -3.44
N LYS A 237 24.55 21.92 -4.77
CA LYS A 237 23.52 21.37 -5.64
C LYS A 237 23.34 19.85 -5.47
N LEU A 238 24.46 19.13 -5.32
CA LEU A 238 24.41 17.69 -5.04
C LEU A 238 23.74 17.42 -3.68
N ALA A 239 24.06 18.18 -2.63
CA ALA A 239 23.41 18.04 -1.33
C ALA A 239 21.90 18.32 -1.42
N GLU A 240 21.51 19.37 -2.13
CA GLU A 240 20.09 19.70 -2.37
C GLU A 240 19.37 18.58 -3.12
N LEU A 241 19.99 18.01 -4.17
CA LEU A 241 19.45 16.86 -4.91
C LEU A 241 19.25 15.64 -4.00
N LEU A 242 20.22 15.34 -3.14
CA LEU A 242 20.13 14.21 -2.20
C LEU A 242 19.06 14.41 -1.12
N LYS A 243 18.77 15.66 -0.77
CA LYS A 243 17.69 16.01 0.17
C LYS A 243 16.32 16.08 -0.48
N ASN A 244 16.26 16.25 -1.79
CA ASN A 244 15.01 16.45 -2.51
C ASN A 244 15.08 15.90 -3.94
N LEU A 245 15.22 14.57 -4.04
CA LEU A 245 15.07 13.89 -5.33
C LEU A 245 13.58 13.88 -5.70
N THR A 246 13.21 14.71 -6.68
CA THR A 246 11.81 14.89 -7.06
C THR A 246 11.47 14.09 -8.30
N VAL A 247 10.27 13.47 -8.28
CA VAL A 247 9.67 12.78 -9.43
C VAL A 247 8.17 13.12 -9.54
N THR A 248 7.66 13.07 -10.77
CA THR A 248 6.27 13.39 -11.10
C THR A 248 5.47 12.11 -11.31
N VAL A 249 4.33 12.01 -10.64
CA VAL A 249 3.43 10.85 -10.78
C VAL A 249 2.63 10.97 -12.06
N LYS A 250 2.87 10.05 -12.99
CA LYS A 250 2.20 9.97 -14.27
C LYS A 250 0.84 9.30 -14.17
N LYS A 251 0.78 8.13 -13.55
CA LYS A 251 -0.46 7.37 -13.31
C LYS A 251 -0.29 6.32 -12.22
N PHE A 252 -1.41 5.84 -11.71
CA PHE A 252 -1.45 4.63 -10.90
C PHE A 252 -1.28 3.38 -11.77
N ARG A 253 -0.79 2.30 -11.15
CA ARG A 253 -0.90 0.97 -11.75
C ARG A 253 -2.39 0.56 -11.81
N PRO A 254 -2.76 -0.46 -12.62
CA PRO A 254 -4.13 -0.98 -12.65
C PRO A 254 -4.64 -1.37 -11.26
N VAL A 255 -5.96 -1.21 -11.02
CA VAL A 255 -6.59 -1.49 -9.71
C VAL A 255 -6.37 -2.93 -9.23
N GLU A 256 -6.20 -3.85 -10.16
CA GLU A 256 -5.90 -5.25 -9.92
C GLU A 256 -4.54 -5.46 -9.23
N GLU A 257 -3.62 -4.49 -9.36
CA GLU A 257 -2.31 -4.48 -8.70
C GLU A 257 -2.31 -3.71 -7.37
N ALA A 258 -3.43 -3.10 -6.98
CA ALA A 258 -3.56 -2.45 -5.68
C ALA A 258 -3.47 -3.48 -4.55
N ILE A 259 -2.86 -3.11 -3.43
CA ILE A 259 -2.79 -4.00 -2.27
C ILE A 259 -4.17 -4.20 -1.65
N VAL A 260 -4.98 -3.13 -1.60
CA VAL A 260 -6.35 -3.16 -1.07
C VAL A 260 -7.27 -2.26 -1.89
N THR A 261 -8.56 -2.49 -1.77
CA THR A 261 -9.63 -1.65 -2.28
C THR A 261 -10.02 -0.62 -1.22
N SER A 262 -10.20 0.63 -1.62
CA SER A 262 -10.90 1.68 -0.85
C SER A 262 -12.29 1.85 -1.43
N GLY A 263 -13.27 2.21 -0.61
CA GLY A 263 -14.68 2.14 -0.98
C GLY A 263 -15.27 0.78 -0.60
N GLY A 264 -16.54 0.59 -0.80
CA GLY A 264 -17.26 -0.62 -0.41
C GLY A 264 -18.57 -0.34 0.33
N VAL A 265 -19.05 -1.29 1.11
CA VAL A 265 -20.29 -1.16 1.86
C VAL A 265 -20.15 -0.09 2.93
N ASN A 266 -21.06 0.90 2.91
CA ASN A 266 -21.02 2.03 3.83
C ASN A 266 -21.13 1.56 5.29
N VAL A 267 -20.04 1.78 6.04
CA VAL A 267 -19.92 1.32 7.44
C VAL A 267 -20.95 1.95 8.40
N LYS A 268 -21.58 3.09 8.04
CA LYS A 268 -22.63 3.71 8.83
C LYS A 268 -23.93 2.89 8.83
N GLU A 269 -24.12 2.04 7.82
CA GLU A 269 -25.28 1.17 7.64
C GLU A 269 -25.06 -0.23 8.26
N VAL A 270 -23.91 -0.44 8.90
CA VAL A 270 -23.53 -1.68 9.60
C VAL A 270 -23.37 -1.38 11.09
N ASP A 271 -23.81 -2.28 11.96
CA ASP A 271 -23.59 -2.15 13.39
C ASP A 271 -22.11 -2.47 13.72
N PRO A 272 -21.35 -1.54 14.33
CA PRO A 272 -19.93 -1.76 14.58
C PRO A 272 -19.62 -2.80 15.67
N LYS A 273 -20.61 -3.22 16.44
CA LYS A 273 -20.43 -4.24 17.51
C LYS A 273 -20.67 -5.66 17.01
N THR A 274 -21.68 -5.82 16.14
CA THR A 274 -22.12 -7.14 15.66
C THR A 274 -21.79 -7.37 14.19
N MET A 275 -21.40 -6.32 13.45
CA MET A 275 -21.26 -6.35 11.99
C MET A 275 -22.56 -6.70 11.24
N GLU A 276 -23.71 -6.67 11.91
CA GLU A 276 -25.01 -6.87 11.26
C GLU A 276 -25.45 -5.62 10.48
N SER A 277 -26.08 -5.84 9.35
CA SER A 277 -26.74 -4.80 8.58
C SER A 277 -27.87 -4.13 9.39
N LYS A 278 -27.89 -2.81 9.42
CA LYS A 278 -29.02 -2.04 9.97
C LYS A 278 -30.23 -2.00 9.04
N LEU A 279 -30.07 -2.44 7.78
CA LEU A 279 -31.12 -2.38 6.73
C LEU A 279 -31.76 -3.73 6.48
N CYS A 280 -31.02 -4.83 6.65
CA CYS A 280 -31.45 -6.18 6.34
C CYS A 280 -31.06 -7.14 7.48
N LYS A 281 -32.05 -7.66 8.21
CA LYS A 281 -31.83 -8.54 9.36
C LYS A 281 -31.18 -9.85 8.93
N GLY A 282 -30.23 -10.35 9.74
CA GLY A 282 -29.49 -11.58 9.50
C GLY A 282 -28.38 -11.47 8.45
N LEU A 283 -28.19 -10.29 7.86
CA LEU A 283 -27.07 -10.03 6.93
C LEU A 283 -25.92 -9.37 7.66
N PHE A 284 -24.73 -9.91 7.51
CA PHE A 284 -23.50 -9.44 8.14
C PHE A 284 -22.42 -9.18 7.11
N PHE A 285 -21.47 -8.28 7.43
CA PHE A 285 -20.35 -7.95 6.56
C PHE A 285 -19.03 -7.99 7.35
N ALA A 286 -17.96 -8.52 6.74
CA ALA A 286 -16.64 -8.51 7.35
C ALA A 286 -15.53 -8.35 6.31
N GLY A 287 -14.44 -7.74 6.73
CA GLY A 287 -13.25 -7.55 5.90
C GLY A 287 -13.39 -6.45 4.86
N GLU A 288 -12.66 -6.59 3.78
CA GLU A 288 -12.44 -5.55 2.77
C GLU A 288 -13.68 -5.24 1.88
N VAL A 289 -14.77 -5.98 2.03
CA VAL A 289 -16.07 -5.62 1.43
C VAL A 289 -16.65 -4.34 2.05
N LEU A 290 -16.24 -4.00 3.27
CA LEU A 290 -16.61 -2.77 3.96
C LEU A 290 -15.81 -1.57 3.43
N ASP A 291 -16.43 -0.37 3.42
CA ASP A 291 -15.72 0.89 3.11
C ASP A 291 -14.79 1.27 4.27
N VAL A 292 -13.69 0.51 4.40
CA VAL A 292 -12.63 0.77 5.37
C VAL A 292 -11.31 0.24 4.83
N ASP A 293 -10.32 1.12 4.72
CA ASP A 293 -8.96 0.78 4.36
C ASP A 293 -7.94 1.51 5.25
N ALA A 294 -6.78 0.90 5.42
CA ALA A 294 -5.71 1.40 6.26
C ALA A 294 -4.34 1.22 5.57
N TYR A 295 -3.30 1.83 6.13
CA TYR A 295 -1.93 1.76 5.61
C TYR A 295 -1.36 0.34 5.58
N THR A 296 -0.23 0.20 4.89
CA THR A 296 0.59 -1.01 4.96
C THR A 296 1.05 -1.28 6.40
N GLY A 297 1.31 -2.56 6.72
CA GLY A 297 1.78 -2.96 8.06
C GLY A 297 0.88 -3.94 8.79
N GLY A 298 -0.09 -4.56 8.09
CA GLY A 298 -0.98 -5.57 8.65
C GLY A 298 -2.32 -5.03 9.15
N PHE A 299 -2.56 -3.72 9.09
CA PHE A 299 -3.81 -3.11 9.59
C PHE A 299 -5.04 -3.61 8.86
N ASN A 300 -4.99 -3.80 7.54
CA ASN A 300 -6.12 -4.31 6.75
C ASN A 300 -6.47 -5.75 7.13
N LEU A 301 -5.47 -6.60 7.39
CA LEU A 301 -5.70 -7.95 7.94
C LEU A 301 -6.28 -7.89 9.35
N GLN A 302 -5.82 -6.97 10.20
CA GLN A 302 -6.38 -6.79 11.54
C GLN A 302 -7.84 -6.36 11.48
N ILE A 303 -8.21 -5.45 10.57
CA ILE A 303 -9.60 -5.04 10.33
C ILE A 303 -10.44 -6.26 9.90
N ALA A 304 -9.93 -7.06 8.94
CA ALA A 304 -10.64 -8.24 8.46
C ALA A 304 -10.89 -9.26 9.58
N PHE A 305 -9.88 -9.58 10.39
CA PHE A 305 -10.03 -10.50 11.51
C PHE A 305 -10.95 -9.96 12.60
N SER A 306 -10.82 -8.67 12.95
CA SER A 306 -11.65 -8.06 14.00
C SER A 306 -13.12 -8.00 13.61
N THR A 307 -13.43 -7.63 12.37
CA THR A 307 -14.80 -7.57 11.86
C THR A 307 -15.41 -8.98 11.70
N ALA A 308 -14.61 -9.97 11.28
CA ALA A 308 -15.06 -11.35 11.22
C ALA A 308 -15.36 -11.93 12.61
N HIS A 309 -14.54 -11.61 13.63
CA HIS A 309 -14.77 -12.01 15.01
C HIS A 309 -16.05 -11.37 15.56
N ALA A 310 -16.22 -10.06 15.38
CA ALA A 310 -17.41 -9.34 15.82
C ALA A 310 -18.70 -9.89 15.15
N ALA A 311 -18.63 -10.24 13.85
CA ALA A 311 -19.75 -10.87 13.15
C ALA A 311 -20.10 -12.24 13.75
N ALA A 312 -19.10 -13.07 14.05
CA ALA A 312 -19.32 -14.39 14.64
C ALA A 312 -19.95 -14.31 16.05
N GLU A 313 -19.54 -13.35 16.88
CA GLU A 313 -20.19 -13.09 18.17
C GLU A 313 -21.60 -12.52 17.99
N GLY A 314 -21.82 -11.71 16.96
CA GLY A 314 -23.13 -11.15 16.64
C GLY A 314 -24.18 -12.17 16.18
N PHE A 315 -23.77 -13.34 15.67
CA PHE A 315 -24.72 -14.41 15.26
C PHE A 315 -25.54 -14.99 16.39
N GLY A 316 -25.09 -14.85 17.63
CA GLY A 316 -25.75 -15.39 18.82
C GLY A 316 -26.50 -14.36 19.68
N SER A 317 -26.55 -13.10 19.25
CA SER A 317 -27.15 -11.99 20.02
C SER A 317 -28.57 -11.64 19.61
#